data_baf18957f07c8234674d9e3f9de2d75d
#
_entry.id   baf18957f07c8234674d9e3f9de2d75d
#
_cell.length_a   1.000
_cell.length_b   1.000
_cell.length_c   1.000
_cell.angle_alpha   90.00
_cell.angle_beta   90.00
_cell.angle_gamma   90.00
#
_symmetry.space_group_name_H-M   'P 1'
#
loop_
_entity.id
_entity.type
_entity.pdbx_description
1 polymer ?
#
loop_
_entity_poly.entity_id
_entity_poly.type
_entity_poly.pdbx_seq_one_letter_code
_entity_poly.pdbx_strand_id
1 'polypeptide(L)'
;GDSGSKYSIPAASAILVKLKDGKFTVPSDGESGIVYRVIGSRTSSVKPAGGNGTSSSPYQIDSLDDLNLIEENQGAYYQLTSDIQTQGRINFTISYFGGTLDGNGHTIYGLKKPLIAMNQGKIRNLRVVADFDDDMQNVQGVITQYNEGNIEDCMVTGMISGYMGGNGAVVYPEFGGIAGENALAGIIFG
;
A
#
# COMPACT_ATOMS: atom_id res chain seq x y z
N GLY A 1 -0.44 -37.89 29.22
CA GLY A 1 -0.03 -37.68 27.84
C GLY A 1 -1.27 -37.55 26.99
N ASP A 2 -1.66 -36.33 26.73
CA ASP A 2 -2.89 -36.05 25.97
C ASP A 2 -2.48 -35.89 24.49
N SER A 3 -2.85 -36.89 23.70
CA SER A 3 -2.64 -36.88 22.26
C SER A 3 -3.71 -36.01 21.61
N GLY A 4 -3.43 -34.73 21.40
CA GLY A 4 -4.31 -33.84 20.66
C GLY A 4 -4.61 -34.38 19.26
N SER A 5 -5.84 -34.81 19.04
CA SER A 5 -6.33 -35.20 17.71
C SER A 5 -6.27 -34.00 16.78
N LYS A 6 -5.35 -34.04 15.80
CA LYS A 6 -5.34 -33.08 14.71
C LYS A 6 -6.45 -33.47 13.74
N TYR A 7 -7.54 -32.75 13.78
CA TYR A 7 -8.55 -32.86 12.71
C TYR A 7 -8.02 -32.14 11.48
N SER A 8 -7.76 -32.90 10.43
CA SER A 8 -7.50 -32.37 9.10
C SER A 8 -8.83 -32.12 8.43
N ILE A 9 -9.20 -30.86 8.23
CA ILE A 9 -10.34 -30.52 7.39
C ILE A 9 -9.91 -30.71 5.94
N PRO A 10 -10.60 -31.55 5.13
CA PRO A 10 -10.27 -31.68 3.73
C PRO A 10 -10.33 -30.33 3.03
N ALA A 11 -9.41 -30.08 2.11
CA ALA A 11 -9.25 -28.80 1.41
C ALA A 11 -10.48 -28.34 0.59
N ALA A 12 -11.52 -29.16 0.51
CA ALA A 12 -12.75 -28.87 -0.19
C ALA A 12 -13.96 -28.55 0.72
N SER A 13 -13.76 -28.52 2.04
CA SER A 13 -14.88 -28.23 2.97
C SER A 13 -14.85 -26.77 3.39
N ALA A 14 -15.49 -25.92 2.57
CA ALA A 14 -15.77 -24.55 2.98
C ALA A 14 -17.03 -24.54 3.84
N ILE A 15 -16.90 -24.22 5.12
CA ILE A 15 -18.05 -23.92 5.97
C ILE A 15 -18.46 -22.48 5.69
N LEU A 16 -19.61 -22.30 5.04
CA LEU A 16 -20.18 -20.98 4.81
C LEU A 16 -20.78 -20.46 6.12
N VAL A 17 -20.08 -19.54 6.77
CA VAL A 17 -20.59 -18.89 7.98
C VAL A 17 -21.33 -17.63 7.58
N LYS A 18 -22.62 -17.56 7.86
CA LYS A 18 -23.43 -16.38 7.61
C LYS A 18 -23.22 -15.37 8.73
N LEU A 19 -22.67 -14.21 8.40
CA LEU A 19 -22.58 -13.09 9.34
C LEU A 19 -23.96 -12.48 9.51
N LYS A 20 -24.44 -12.38 10.74
CA LYS A 20 -25.61 -11.58 11.09
C LYS A 20 -25.11 -10.29 11.74
N ASP A 21 -25.48 -9.16 11.18
CA ASP A 21 -25.13 -7.83 11.67
C ASP A 21 -23.62 -7.58 11.80
N GLY A 22 -22.81 -8.15 10.89
CA GLY A 22 -21.35 -7.97 10.90
C GLY A 22 -20.64 -8.68 12.06
N LYS A 23 -21.34 -9.47 12.87
CA LYS A 23 -20.77 -10.21 13.99
C LYS A 23 -20.75 -11.70 13.73
N PHE A 24 -19.63 -12.32 14.03
CA PHE A 24 -19.47 -13.75 14.05
C PHE A 24 -19.85 -14.26 15.45
N THR A 25 -20.85 -15.12 15.50
CA THR A 25 -21.20 -15.82 16.73
C THR A 25 -20.74 -17.26 16.61
N VAL A 26 -19.82 -17.66 17.48
CA VAL A 26 -19.39 -19.07 17.57
C VAL A 26 -20.60 -19.88 18.07
N PRO A 27 -21.02 -20.95 17.39
CA PRO A 27 -22.06 -21.83 17.91
C PRO A 27 -21.68 -22.36 19.29
N SER A 28 -22.64 -22.37 20.20
CA SER A 28 -22.43 -22.74 21.60
C SER A 28 -22.51 -24.25 21.87
N ASP A 29 -22.32 -25.07 20.87
CA ASP A 29 -22.44 -26.52 20.92
C ASP A 29 -21.21 -27.26 21.47
N GLY A 30 -20.42 -26.54 22.27
CA GLY A 30 -19.60 -27.16 23.31
C GLY A 30 -18.35 -27.91 22.88
N GLU A 31 -17.95 -27.88 21.63
CA GLU A 31 -16.66 -28.43 21.22
C GLU A 31 -15.54 -27.37 21.38
N SER A 32 -14.91 -27.41 22.55
CA SER A 32 -13.72 -26.59 22.79
C SER A 32 -12.56 -27.09 21.93
N GLY A 33 -12.11 -26.27 21.00
CA GLY A 33 -10.90 -26.53 20.23
C GLY A 33 -10.99 -26.30 18.72
N ILE A 34 -12.11 -25.87 18.19
CA ILE A 34 -12.22 -25.50 16.78
C ILE A 34 -11.72 -24.07 16.59
N VAL A 35 -10.55 -23.93 15.98
CA VAL A 35 -10.04 -22.62 15.56
C VAL A 35 -10.63 -22.27 14.20
N TYR A 36 -11.61 -21.39 14.20
CA TYR A 36 -12.15 -20.84 12.96
C TYR A 36 -11.19 -19.79 12.40
N ARG A 37 -10.55 -20.07 11.30
CA ARG A 37 -9.84 -19.06 10.52
C ARG A 37 -10.82 -18.48 9.51
N VAL A 38 -11.26 -17.26 9.74
CA VAL A 38 -12.02 -16.52 8.73
C VAL A 38 -11.06 -16.21 7.58
N ILE A 39 -11.09 -17.03 6.56
CA ILE A 39 -10.52 -16.71 5.25
C ILE A 39 -11.62 -15.98 4.49
N GLY A 40 -11.97 -14.79 4.96
CA GLY A 40 -12.79 -13.87 4.24
C GLY A 40 -11.87 -13.02 3.38
N SER A 41 -12.01 -13.06 2.07
CA SER A 41 -11.82 -11.85 1.30
C SER A 41 -12.65 -10.78 2.02
N ARG A 42 -12.01 -9.81 2.66
CA ARG A 42 -12.68 -8.58 3.01
C ARG A 42 -13.15 -8.00 1.67
N THR A 43 -14.39 -8.25 1.28
CA THR A 43 -15.14 -7.20 0.63
C THR A 43 -15.51 -6.22 1.73
N SER A 44 -14.53 -5.69 2.39
CA SER A 44 -14.61 -4.42 3.01
C SER A 44 -14.85 -3.49 1.83
N SER A 45 -16.05 -3.05 1.63
CA SER A 45 -16.27 -1.79 0.97
C SER A 45 -15.76 -0.73 1.96
N VAL A 46 -14.45 -0.69 2.19
CA VAL A 46 -13.80 0.47 2.74
C VAL A 46 -14.05 1.50 1.67
N LYS A 47 -15.03 2.33 1.89
CA LYS A 47 -15.25 3.49 1.05
C LYS A 47 -14.23 4.52 1.51
N PRO A 48 -13.58 5.23 0.60
CA PRO A 48 -12.82 6.40 0.95
C PRO A 48 -13.64 7.33 1.86
N ALA A 49 -12.99 8.11 2.69
CA ALA A 49 -13.64 9.05 3.61
C ALA A 49 -14.67 9.95 2.91
N GLY A 50 -14.53 10.15 1.59
CA GLY A 50 -15.49 10.86 0.76
C GLY A 50 -15.12 10.85 -0.72
N GLY A 51 -15.94 11.53 -1.53
CA GLY A 51 -15.76 11.65 -2.96
C GLY A 51 -16.28 10.46 -3.76
N ASN A 52 -16.12 10.53 -5.08
CA ASN A 52 -16.52 9.49 -6.03
C ASN A 52 -15.44 9.17 -7.08
N GLY A 53 -14.21 9.66 -6.88
CA GLY A 53 -13.06 9.37 -7.73
C GLY A 53 -13.02 10.13 -9.05
N THR A 54 -13.85 11.17 -9.21
CA THR A 54 -13.81 12.06 -10.37
C THR A 54 -12.94 13.30 -10.10
N SER A 55 -12.57 14.03 -11.13
CA SER A 55 -11.79 15.26 -11.01
C SER A 55 -12.51 16.35 -10.19
N SER A 56 -13.85 16.38 -10.23
CA SER A 56 -14.67 17.33 -9.46
C SER A 56 -15.00 16.86 -8.06
N SER A 57 -14.82 15.58 -7.76
CA SER A 57 -15.09 14.95 -6.47
C SER A 57 -14.11 13.80 -6.23
N PRO A 58 -12.82 14.09 -6.01
CA PRO A 58 -11.81 13.07 -5.77
C PRO A 58 -12.15 12.22 -4.56
N TYR A 59 -11.73 10.96 -4.57
CA TYR A 59 -11.74 10.15 -3.36
C TYR A 59 -10.87 10.79 -2.29
N GLN A 60 -11.41 10.95 -1.10
CA GLN A 60 -10.70 11.51 0.04
C GLN A 60 -9.94 10.41 0.77
N ILE A 61 -8.67 10.66 1.01
CA ILE A 61 -7.76 9.76 1.69
C ILE A 61 -7.36 10.39 3.01
N ASP A 62 -7.80 9.85 4.13
CA ASP A 62 -7.47 10.32 5.48
C ASP A 62 -6.76 9.27 6.34
N SER A 63 -6.63 8.06 5.82
CA SER A 63 -6.09 6.90 6.53
C SER A 63 -5.22 6.01 5.64
N LEU A 64 -4.45 5.13 6.28
CA LEU A 64 -3.69 4.09 5.58
C LEU A 64 -4.62 3.11 4.85
N ASP A 65 -5.78 2.82 5.42
CA ASP A 65 -6.75 1.92 4.80
C ASP A 65 -7.31 2.53 3.50
N ASP A 66 -7.56 3.84 3.47
CA ASP A 66 -7.97 4.54 2.25
C ASP A 66 -6.85 4.58 1.20
N LEU A 67 -5.59 4.76 1.63
CA LEU A 67 -4.45 4.72 0.73
C LEU A 67 -4.35 3.38 0.00
N ASN A 68 -4.71 2.28 0.68
CA ASN A 68 -4.76 0.94 0.10
C ASN A 68 -5.82 0.79 -1.00
N LEU A 69 -6.89 1.59 -0.97
CA LEU A 69 -7.94 1.53 -1.98
C LEU A 69 -7.51 2.01 -3.35
N ILE A 70 -6.39 2.73 -3.45
CA ILE A 70 -5.82 3.16 -4.73
C ILE A 70 -5.54 1.95 -5.62
N GLU A 71 -5.12 0.81 -5.04
CA GLU A 71 -4.89 -0.43 -5.79
C GLU A 71 -6.16 -0.99 -6.46
N GLU A 72 -7.33 -0.70 -5.90
CA GLU A 72 -8.61 -1.18 -6.45
C GLU A 72 -9.10 -0.32 -7.63
N ASN A 73 -8.73 0.97 -7.68
CA ASN A 73 -9.14 1.87 -8.75
C ASN A 73 -8.01 2.85 -9.14
N GLN A 74 -6.98 2.31 -9.74
CA GLN A 74 -5.72 2.97 -10.05
C GLN A 74 -5.83 4.15 -11.05
N GLY A 75 -6.96 4.30 -11.73
CA GLY A 75 -7.23 5.38 -12.68
C GLY A 75 -8.04 6.55 -12.14
N ALA A 76 -8.46 6.50 -10.88
CA ALA A 76 -9.32 7.52 -10.30
C ALA A 76 -8.55 8.75 -9.79
N TYR A 77 -9.31 9.75 -9.34
CA TYR A 77 -8.78 10.96 -8.70
C TYR A 77 -8.83 10.80 -7.18
N TYR A 78 -7.72 11.09 -6.52
CA TYR A 78 -7.52 10.97 -5.09
C TYR A 78 -6.96 12.28 -4.51
N GLN A 79 -7.37 12.61 -3.29
CA GLN A 79 -6.86 13.76 -2.55
C GLN A 79 -6.64 13.38 -1.09
N LEU A 80 -5.45 13.67 -0.57
CA LEU A 80 -5.21 13.56 0.88
C LEU A 80 -5.96 14.68 1.60
N THR A 81 -6.58 14.34 2.72
CA THR A 81 -7.28 15.27 3.60
C THR A 81 -6.67 15.33 4.99
N SER A 82 -5.70 14.47 5.27
CA SER A 82 -4.89 14.48 6.48
C SER A 82 -3.51 13.87 6.22
N ASP A 83 -2.61 14.08 7.16
CA ASP A 83 -1.33 13.37 7.19
C ASP A 83 -1.54 11.90 7.51
N ILE A 84 -0.80 11.01 6.85
CA ILE A 84 -0.92 9.56 7.00
C ILE A 84 0.31 9.00 7.68
N GLN A 85 0.12 8.26 8.78
CA GLN A 85 1.16 7.51 9.47
C GLN A 85 1.11 6.05 9.02
N THR A 86 2.16 5.57 8.37
CA THR A 86 2.21 4.17 7.92
C THR A 86 2.60 3.22 9.03
N GLN A 87 3.29 3.71 10.08
CA GLN A 87 3.79 2.94 11.22
C GLN A 87 4.58 1.68 10.81
N GLY A 88 5.27 1.75 9.69
CA GLY A 88 5.97 0.60 9.12
C GLY A 88 5.06 -0.52 8.60
N ARG A 89 3.77 -0.28 8.45
CA ARG A 89 2.78 -1.28 8.00
C ARG A 89 2.61 -1.35 6.49
N ILE A 90 3.18 -0.44 5.73
CA ILE A 90 3.12 -0.55 4.27
C ILE A 90 4.11 -1.63 3.83
N ASN A 91 3.59 -2.84 3.69
CA ASN A 91 4.24 -3.95 3.00
C ASN A 91 3.77 -4.09 1.55
N PHE A 92 3.09 -3.08 1.02
CA PHE A 92 2.62 -3.11 -0.35
C PHE A 92 3.08 -1.84 -1.07
N THR A 93 3.25 -1.98 -2.35
CA THR A 93 3.47 -0.89 -3.29
C THR A 93 2.30 -0.94 -4.25
N ILE A 94 1.68 0.20 -4.55
CA ILE A 94 0.65 0.29 -5.60
C ILE A 94 1.31 -0.14 -6.91
N SER A 95 0.79 -1.19 -7.52
CA SER A 95 1.45 -1.83 -8.67
C SER A 95 1.53 -0.93 -9.89
N TYR A 96 0.45 -0.17 -10.14
CA TYR A 96 0.30 0.75 -11.25
C TYR A 96 -0.56 1.94 -10.84
N PHE A 97 -0.26 3.11 -11.36
CA PHE A 97 -1.08 4.29 -11.12
C PHE A 97 -1.21 5.14 -12.39
N GLY A 98 -2.44 5.27 -12.89
CA GLY A 98 -2.79 6.05 -14.08
C GLY A 98 -3.75 7.21 -13.78
N GLY A 99 -4.09 7.43 -12.52
CA GLY A 99 -5.02 8.45 -12.06
C GLY A 99 -4.35 9.78 -11.70
N THR A 100 -4.98 10.49 -10.76
CA THR A 100 -4.40 11.70 -10.16
C THR A 100 -4.39 11.54 -8.64
N LEU A 101 -3.22 11.72 -8.03
CA LEU A 101 -3.04 11.77 -6.57
C LEU A 101 -2.58 13.17 -6.18
N ASP A 102 -3.45 13.92 -5.50
CA ASP A 102 -3.15 15.23 -4.93
C ASP A 102 -2.86 15.07 -3.43
N GLY A 103 -1.61 15.26 -3.05
CA GLY A 103 -1.22 15.28 -1.64
C GLY A 103 -1.81 16.44 -0.86
N ASN A 104 -2.28 17.51 -1.55
CA ASN A 104 -2.88 18.69 -0.94
C ASN A 104 -2.02 19.31 0.18
N GLY A 105 -0.71 19.15 0.06
CA GLY A 105 0.28 19.59 1.05
C GLY A 105 0.43 18.70 2.28
N HIS A 106 -0.32 17.60 2.37
CA HIS A 106 -0.19 16.61 3.43
C HIS A 106 0.99 15.67 3.24
N THR A 107 1.36 14.98 4.31
CA THR A 107 2.55 14.13 4.38
C THR A 107 2.19 12.66 4.66
N ILE A 108 2.84 11.76 3.94
CA ILE A 108 2.85 10.33 4.26
C ILE A 108 4.15 10.03 5.00
N TYR A 109 4.06 9.55 6.24
CA TYR A 109 5.20 9.27 7.11
C TYR A 109 5.52 7.79 7.18
N GLY A 110 6.82 7.48 7.22
CA GLY A 110 7.33 6.15 7.52
C GLY A 110 7.13 5.13 6.42
N LEU A 111 7.17 5.55 5.15
CA LEU A 111 7.20 4.62 4.03
C LEU A 111 8.49 3.79 4.09
N LYS A 112 8.35 2.47 4.04
CA LYS A 112 9.46 1.51 3.98
C LYS A 112 9.70 0.91 2.59
N LYS A 113 8.86 1.24 1.63
CA LYS A 113 8.93 0.83 0.23
C LYS A 113 8.38 1.96 -0.66
N PRO A 114 8.70 1.96 -1.96
CA PRO A 114 8.07 2.87 -2.90
C PRO A 114 6.55 2.86 -2.79
N LEU A 115 5.93 4.03 -2.83
CA LEU A 115 4.47 4.13 -2.78
C LEU A 115 3.85 3.49 -4.02
N ILE A 116 4.46 3.70 -5.18
CA ILE A 116 3.96 3.23 -6.48
C ILE A 116 5.09 2.52 -7.24
N ALA A 117 4.82 1.37 -7.85
CA ALA A 117 5.79 0.70 -8.71
C ALA A 117 5.90 1.41 -10.07
N MET A 118 4.78 1.64 -10.74
CA MET A 118 4.76 2.32 -12.04
C MET A 118 3.75 3.46 -12.05
N ASN A 119 4.22 4.69 -12.27
CA ASN A 119 3.38 5.87 -12.42
C ASN A 119 3.24 6.24 -13.90
N GLN A 120 2.02 6.25 -14.41
CA GLN A 120 1.64 6.83 -15.70
C GLN A 120 0.62 7.96 -15.54
N GLY A 121 0.23 8.25 -14.31
CA GLY A 121 -0.71 9.29 -13.94
C GLY A 121 -0.05 10.59 -13.52
N LYS A 122 -0.74 11.31 -12.65
CA LYS A 122 -0.29 12.57 -12.08
C LYS A 122 -0.23 12.49 -10.56
N ILE A 123 0.93 12.84 -9.99
CA ILE A 123 1.13 12.96 -8.55
C ILE A 123 1.57 14.39 -8.26
N ARG A 124 0.91 15.05 -7.31
CA ARG A 124 1.24 16.45 -7.03
C ARG A 124 1.05 16.81 -5.56
N ASN A 125 1.72 17.89 -5.13
CA ASN A 125 1.58 18.50 -3.80
C ASN A 125 1.74 17.49 -2.66
N LEU A 126 2.53 16.43 -2.85
CA LEU A 126 2.70 15.33 -1.90
C LEU A 126 4.03 15.44 -1.18
N ARG A 127 3.99 15.30 0.13
CA ARG A 127 5.20 15.14 0.94
C ARG A 127 5.31 13.71 1.42
N VAL A 128 6.53 13.18 1.41
CA VAL A 128 6.80 11.82 1.90
C VAL A 128 8.03 11.84 2.80
N VAL A 129 7.88 11.23 3.96
CA VAL A 129 9.00 10.92 4.85
C VAL A 129 9.29 9.43 4.75
N ALA A 130 10.41 9.09 4.10
CA ALA A 130 10.85 7.73 3.91
C ALA A 130 11.59 7.21 5.14
N ASP A 131 11.48 5.91 5.39
CA ASP A 131 12.20 5.17 6.42
C ASP A 131 12.60 3.81 5.84
N PHE A 132 13.39 3.85 4.75
CA PHE A 132 13.85 2.66 4.05
C PHE A 132 15.10 2.12 4.76
N ASP A 133 14.94 1.03 5.49
CA ASP A 133 15.98 0.42 6.33
C ASP A 133 16.44 -0.97 5.86
N ASP A 134 15.92 -1.47 4.73
CA ASP A 134 16.13 -2.85 4.30
C ASP A 134 16.81 -3.01 2.94
N ASP A 135 17.26 -4.23 2.74
CA ASP A 135 17.94 -4.89 1.62
C ASP A 135 17.39 -4.50 0.22
N MET A 136 17.68 -3.30 -0.20
CA MET A 136 17.17 -2.73 -1.45
C MET A 136 18.05 -3.19 -2.62
N GLN A 137 17.63 -4.23 -3.32
CA GLN A 137 18.40 -4.81 -4.43
C GLN A 137 18.01 -4.26 -5.82
N ASN A 138 17.05 -3.36 -5.91
CA ASN A 138 16.48 -2.89 -7.18
C ASN A 138 16.43 -1.36 -7.27
N VAL A 139 16.15 -0.86 -8.47
CA VAL A 139 15.84 0.55 -8.72
C VAL A 139 14.72 1.00 -7.78
N GLN A 140 14.98 2.00 -6.95
CA GLN A 140 14.06 2.46 -5.93
C GLN A 140 13.93 3.97 -5.97
N GLY A 141 12.70 4.44 -6.07
CA GLY A 141 12.33 5.80 -5.75
C GLY A 141 11.34 5.78 -4.58
N VAL A 142 11.22 6.86 -3.86
CA VAL A 142 10.32 6.90 -2.70
C VAL A 142 8.86 7.02 -3.13
N ILE A 143 8.57 7.88 -4.10
CA ILE A 143 7.21 8.02 -4.63
C ILE A 143 6.93 6.93 -5.64
N THR A 144 7.84 6.70 -6.58
CA THR A 144 7.66 5.65 -7.59
C THR A 144 8.97 4.99 -7.99
N GLN A 145 8.92 3.69 -8.35
CA GLN A 145 10.08 3.02 -8.92
C GLN A 145 10.32 3.51 -10.35
N TYR A 146 9.28 3.48 -11.18
CA TYR A 146 9.33 3.92 -12.59
C TYR A 146 8.31 5.03 -12.83
N ASN A 147 8.77 6.14 -13.40
CA ASN A 147 7.90 7.27 -13.75
C ASN A 147 7.81 7.43 -15.25
N GLU A 148 6.61 7.28 -15.79
CA GLU A 148 6.21 7.62 -17.15
C GLU A 148 5.14 8.72 -17.17
N GLY A 149 4.68 9.17 -15.98
CA GLY A 149 3.69 10.21 -15.79
C GLY A 149 4.29 11.52 -15.30
N ASN A 150 3.47 12.32 -14.63
CA ASN A 150 3.84 13.62 -14.10
C ASN A 150 3.94 13.60 -12.59
N ILE A 151 5.05 14.12 -12.06
CA ILE A 151 5.23 14.37 -10.62
C ILE A 151 5.55 15.84 -10.42
N GLU A 152 4.68 16.55 -9.70
CA GLU A 152 4.71 18.01 -9.58
C GLU A 152 4.70 18.42 -8.11
N ASP A 153 5.54 19.40 -7.72
CA ASP A 153 5.53 20.01 -6.38
C ASP A 153 5.54 18.96 -5.24
N CYS A 154 6.33 17.90 -5.42
CA CYS A 154 6.46 16.83 -4.45
C CYS A 154 7.78 16.93 -3.69
N MET A 155 7.76 16.56 -2.40
CA MET A 155 8.93 16.58 -1.54
C MET A 155 9.13 15.21 -0.91
N VAL A 156 10.36 14.72 -0.95
CA VAL A 156 10.80 13.51 -0.26
C VAL A 156 11.88 13.88 0.74
N THR A 157 11.73 13.37 1.96
CA THR A 157 12.72 13.46 3.04
C THR A 157 12.83 12.12 3.76
N GLY A 158 13.78 11.98 4.66
CA GLY A 158 13.90 10.79 5.50
C GLY A 158 15.19 10.01 5.25
N MET A 159 15.20 8.76 5.67
CA MET A 159 16.35 7.87 5.58
C MET A 159 16.13 6.82 4.50
N ILE A 160 17.13 6.66 3.65
CA ILE A 160 17.23 5.56 2.69
C ILE A 160 18.59 4.91 2.93
N SER A 161 18.60 3.73 3.55
CA SER A 161 19.83 2.95 3.75
C SER A 161 19.84 1.76 2.79
N GLY A 162 20.93 1.62 2.03
CA GLY A 162 21.15 0.47 1.16
C GLY A 162 22.11 -0.53 1.78
N TYR A 163 21.89 -1.82 1.62
CA TYR A 163 22.80 -2.87 2.04
C TYR A 163 23.84 -3.14 0.95
N MET A 164 25.11 -3.12 1.32
CA MET A 164 26.19 -3.61 0.50
C MET A 164 26.28 -5.12 0.65
N GLY A 165 25.84 -5.87 -0.36
CA GLY A 165 25.84 -7.33 -0.34
C GLY A 165 27.17 -7.96 0.05
N GLY A 166 27.17 -8.89 1.01
CA GLY A 166 28.34 -9.46 1.68
C GLY A 166 29.26 -10.38 0.85
N ASN A 167 29.12 -10.47 -0.47
CA ASN A 167 29.93 -11.35 -1.33
C ASN A 167 30.85 -10.61 -2.32
N GLY A 168 31.20 -9.36 -2.05
CA GLY A 168 32.17 -8.62 -2.88
C GLY A 168 31.66 -8.19 -4.26
N ALA A 169 30.43 -8.52 -4.62
CA ALA A 169 29.74 -7.93 -5.75
C ALA A 169 29.13 -6.61 -5.27
N VAL A 170 29.69 -5.50 -5.69
CA VAL A 170 29.11 -4.18 -5.44
C VAL A 170 27.93 -4.02 -6.39
N VAL A 171 26.74 -4.35 -5.92
CA VAL A 171 25.52 -3.94 -6.59
C VAL A 171 25.25 -2.50 -6.14
N TYR A 172 25.36 -1.55 -7.04
CA TYR A 172 24.94 -0.18 -6.79
C TYR A 172 23.46 -0.09 -7.08
N PRO A 173 22.56 -0.13 -6.07
CA PRO A 173 21.16 0.15 -6.33
C PRO A 173 21.04 1.61 -6.78
N GLU A 174 20.31 1.84 -7.85
CA GLU A 174 19.99 3.18 -8.29
C GLU A 174 18.91 3.75 -7.39
N PHE A 175 19.24 4.75 -6.60
CA PHE A 175 18.29 5.45 -5.73
C PHE A 175 17.96 6.81 -6.32
N GLY A 176 16.68 7.01 -6.64
CA GLY A 176 16.12 8.33 -6.88
C GLY A 176 15.35 8.80 -5.64
N GLY A 177 15.49 10.05 -5.25
CA GLY A 177 14.69 10.59 -4.15
C GLY A 177 13.19 10.49 -4.43
N ILE A 178 12.74 10.93 -5.58
CA ILE A 178 11.33 10.94 -6.01
C ILE A 178 11.02 9.68 -6.82
N ALA A 179 11.76 9.45 -7.90
CA ALA A 179 11.61 8.29 -8.78
C ALA A 179 12.94 7.53 -8.85
N GLY A 180 12.90 6.21 -8.94
CA GLY A 180 14.06 5.36 -9.19
C GLY A 180 14.53 5.52 -10.62
N GLU A 181 13.61 5.43 -11.57
CA GLU A 181 13.83 5.70 -12.98
C GLU A 181 12.77 6.68 -13.49
N ASN A 182 13.20 7.68 -14.26
CA ASN A 182 12.30 8.59 -14.97
C ASN A 182 12.44 8.33 -16.46
N ALA A 183 11.43 7.67 -17.04
CA ALA A 183 11.41 7.30 -18.44
C ALA A 183 11.26 8.54 -19.36
N LEU A 184 11.44 8.35 -20.67
CA LEU A 184 11.39 9.44 -21.64
C LEU A 184 10.10 10.26 -21.62
N ALA A 185 8.97 9.65 -21.25
CA ALA A 185 7.68 10.32 -21.10
C ALA A 185 7.46 10.92 -19.71
N GLY A 186 8.27 10.53 -18.72
CA GLY A 186 8.12 10.97 -17.33
C GLY A 186 8.60 12.41 -17.12
N ILE A 187 7.82 13.19 -16.39
CA ILE A 187 8.12 14.58 -16.06
C ILE A 187 8.13 14.72 -14.54
N ILE A 188 9.21 15.31 -14.01
CA ILE A 188 9.35 15.67 -12.60
C ILE A 188 9.73 17.14 -12.55
N PHE A 189 8.93 17.97 -11.87
CA PHE A 189 9.21 19.37 -11.66
C PHE A 189 8.63 19.90 -10.34
N GLY A 190 9.14 21.02 -9.88
CA GLY A 190 8.75 21.68 -8.64
C GLY A 190 9.83 22.53 -8.05
#